data_be921d3c32b98d887ab179f678fe6169
#
_entry.id   be921d3c32b98d887ab179f678fe6169
#
_cell.length_a   1.000
_cell.length_b   1.000
_cell.length_c   1.000
_cell.angle_alpha   90.00
_cell.angle_beta   90.00
_cell.angle_gamma   90.00
#
_symmetry.space_group_name_H-M   'P 1'
#
loop_
_entity.id
_entity.type
_entity.pdbx_description
1 polymer ?
#
loop_
_entity_poly.entity_id
_entity_poly.type
_entity_poly.pdbx_seq_one_letter_code
_entity_poly.pdbx_strand_id
1 'polypeptide(L)'
;MRNLVRSVAGYSLVCYFLQIKDRHNGNILINNEGYLIQIDFGFFLSNAPGGEFEKAPFKLTDEVIEVIGGINSKYFQIFRKLMWKGMIAISKHYEKIMILVEMMYCGYGKKLECFKGGDLTLTKLKERFRPKKDMKIRDYLALVDNLIQEALSSWRTKWYDKYQYLFEGIFY
;
A
#
# COMPACT_ATOMS: atom_id res chain seq x y z
N MET A 1 -0.23 13.44 -15.90
CA MET A 1 0.97 12.79 -15.36
C MET A 1 1.27 13.13 -13.89
N ARG A 2 1.40 14.40 -13.49
CA ARG A 2 1.69 14.75 -12.08
C ARG A 2 0.65 14.20 -11.09
N ASN A 3 -0.63 14.25 -11.44
CA ASN A 3 -1.72 13.77 -10.61
C ASN A 3 -1.64 12.25 -10.41
N LEU A 4 -1.35 11.50 -11.49
CA LEU A 4 -1.13 10.06 -11.43
C LEU A 4 -0.01 9.71 -10.45
N VAL A 5 1.17 10.32 -10.61
CA VAL A 5 2.32 10.04 -9.76
C VAL A 5 2.05 10.36 -8.29
N ARG A 6 1.32 11.43 -7.99
CA ARG A 6 0.95 11.82 -6.61
C ARG A 6 -0.04 10.84 -6.00
N SER A 7 -1.07 10.45 -6.74
CA SER A 7 -2.07 9.50 -6.24
C SER A 7 -1.50 8.10 -6.09
N VAL A 8 -0.69 7.62 -7.04
CA VAL A 8 0.03 6.34 -6.92
C VAL A 8 0.89 6.32 -5.67
N ALA A 9 1.70 7.37 -5.42
CA ALA A 9 2.53 7.44 -4.22
C ALA A 9 1.70 7.47 -2.93
N GLY A 10 0.60 8.24 -2.90
CA GLY A 10 -0.29 8.31 -1.75
C GLY A 10 -0.93 6.96 -1.42
N TYR A 11 -1.53 6.30 -2.41
CA TYR A 11 -2.14 4.98 -2.22
C TYR A 11 -1.12 3.89 -1.91
N SER A 12 0.09 3.93 -2.48
CA SER A 12 1.16 2.99 -2.14
C SER A 12 1.51 3.05 -0.65
N LEU A 13 1.62 4.26 -0.08
CA LEU A 13 1.87 4.44 1.36
C LEU A 13 0.70 3.94 2.21
N VAL A 14 -0.53 4.30 1.85
CA VAL A 14 -1.73 3.86 2.58
C VAL A 14 -1.86 2.33 2.55
N CYS A 15 -1.67 1.71 1.38
CA CYS A 15 -1.69 0.25 1.23
C CYS A 15 -0.60 -0.42 2.08
N TYR A 16 0.61 0.12 2.10
CA TYR A 16 1.70 -0.42 2.91
C TYR A 16 1.38 -0.34 4.41
N PHE A 17 1.00 0.83 4.91
CA PHE A 17 0.78 1.02 6.35
C PHE A 17 -0.44 0.26 6.85
N LEU A 18 -1.58 0.41 6.18
CA LEU A 18 -2.84 -0.21 6.60
C LEU A 18 -3.02 -1.63 6.07
N GLN A 19 -2.05 -2.15 5.31
CA GLN A 19 -2.14 -3.48 4.69
C GLN A 19 -3.44 -3.67 3.91
N ILE A 20 -3.75 -2.65 3.07
CA ILE A 20 -4.90 -2.75 2.17
C ILE A 20 -4.58 -3.80 1.10
N LYS A 21 -5.43 -4.79 1.00
CA LYS A 21 -5.31 -5.96 0.12
C LYS A 21 -6.39 -5.94 -0.96
N ASP A 22 -6.37 -6.97 -1.82
CA ASP A 22 -7.35 -7.13 -2.88
C ASP A 22 -7.28 -6.02 -3.94
N ARG A 23 -6.06 -5.65 -4.33
CA ARG A 23 -5.83 -4.56 -5.30
C ARG A 23 -5.74 -5.09 -6.73
N HIS A 24 -6.84 -5.66 -7.24
CA HIS A 24 -6.98 -5.98 -8.66
C HIS A 24 -7.40 -4.75 -9.48
N ASN A 25 -7.35 -4.84 -10.81
CA ASN A 25 -7.62 -3.70 -11.68
C ASN A 25 -9.07 -3.19 -11.59
N GLY A 26 -10.04 -4.05 -11.23
CA GLY A 26 -11.43 -3.65 -10.96
C GLY A 26 -11.59 -2.73 -9.75
N ASN A 27 -10.62 -2.72 -8.81
CA ASN A 27 -10.60 -1.87 -7.63
C ASN A 27 -9.75 -0.61 -7.80
N ILE A 28 -9.29 -0.32 -9.03
CA ILE A 28 -8.45 0.83 -9.36
C ILE A 28 -9.07 1.61 -10.51
N LEU A 29 -9.41 2.84 -10.29
CA LEU A 29 -9.99 3.75 -11.27
C LEU A 29 -9.01 4.88 -11.58
N ILE A 30 -9.17 5.49 -12.76
CA ILE A 30 -8.47 6.72 -13.13
C ILE A 30 -9.50 7.75 -13.58
N ASN A 31 -9.48 8.94 -12.99
CA ASN A 31 -10.38 10.00 -13.39
C ASN A 31 -9.84 10.80 -14.59
N ASN A 32 -10.67 11.70 -15.15
CA ASN A 32 -10.31 12.52 -16.30
C ASN A 32 -9.15 13.49 -16.05
N GLU A 33 -8.85 13.80 -14.79
CA GLU A 33 -7.71 14.64 -14.40
C GLU A 33 -6.42 13.82 -14.23
N GLY A 34 -6.50 12.49 -14.39
CA GLY A 34 -5.38 11.56 -14.26
C GLY A 34 -5.01 11.22 -12.81
N TYR A 35 -5.93 11.33 -11.86
CA TYR A 35 -5.74 10.75 -10.52
C TYR A 35 -6.13 9.28 -10.54
N LEU A 36 -5.26 8.44 -9.98
CA LEU A 36 -5.61 7.07 -9.61
C LEU A 36 -6.46 7.11 -8.34
N ILE A 37 -7.54 6.35 -8.32
CA ILE A 37 -8.48 6.24 -7.20
C ILE A 37 -8.66 4.76 -6.89
N GLN A 38 -8.40 4.35 -5.67
CA GLN A 38 -8.71 3.00 -5.21
C GLN A 38 -10.08 2.98 -4.56
N ILE A 39 -10.82 1.91 -4.80
CA ILE A 39 -12.15 1.64 -4.23
C ILE A 39 -12.15 0.26 -3.58
N ASP A 40 -13.21 -0.06 -2.83
CA ASP A 40 -13.38 -1.33 -2.12
C ASP A 40 -12.26 -1.63 -1.12
N PHE A 41 -12.42 -1.15 0.09
CA PHE A 41 -11.48 -1.34 1.20
C PHE A 41 -11.94 -2.43 2.19
N GLY A 42 -12.58 -3.49 1.70
CA GLY A 42 -13.05 -4.61 2.52
C GLY A 42 -11.93 -5.39 3.21
N PHE A 43 -10.72 -5.39 2.63
CA PHE A 43 -9.58 -6.13 3.15
C PHE A 43 -8.45 -5.20 3.55
N PHE A 44 -8.21 -5.10 4.86
CA PHE A 44 -7.11 -4.29 5.41
C PHE A 44 -6.70 -4.79 6.80
N LEU A 45 -5.56 -4.35 7.31
CA LEU A 45 -4.92 -4.78 8.55
C LEU A 45 -4.68 -6.30 8.58
N SER A 46 -5.41 -7.05 9.42
CA SER A 46 -5.26 -8.51 9.51
C SER A 46 -6.24 -9.30 8.65
N ASN A 47 -7.16 -8.62 7.95
CA ASN A 47 -8.08 -9.27 7.02
C ASN A 47 -7.48 -9.28 5.61
N ALA A 48 -7.35 -10.46 5.01
CA ALA A 48 -6.85 -10.63 3.65
C ALA A 48 -7.60 -11.75 2.93
N PRO A 49 -7.94 -11.59 1.64
CA PRO A 49 -8.56 -12.64 0.86
C PRO A 49 -7.56 -13.78 0.65
N GLY A 50 -8.02 -15.03 0.82
CA GLY A 50 -7.18 -16.22 0.56
C GLY A 50 -5.91 -16.37 1.39
N GLY A 51 -5.80 -15.69 2.55
CA GLY A 51 -4.63 -15.76 3.42
C GLY A 51 -3.47 -14.86 2.96
N GLU A 52 -2.21 -15.33 3.07
CA GLU A 52 -1.00 -14.53 2.78
C GLU A 52 -0.62 -14.50 1.28
N PHE A 53 -1.55 -14.66 0.35
CA PHE A 53 -1.25 -14.72 -1.07
C PHE A 53 -0.67 -13.41 -1.62
N GLU A 54 -1.17 -12.27 -1.18
CA GLU A 54 -0.72 -10.95 -1.62
C GLU A 54 0.40 -10.45 -0.70
N LYS A 55 1.66 -10.78 -1.05
CA LYS A 55 2.86 -10.38 -0.29
C LYS A 55 3.44 -9.03 -0.71
N ALA A 56 3.01 -8.47 -1.86
CA ALA A 56 3.47 -7.16 -2.29
C ALA A 56 3.07 -6.08 -1.25
N PRO A 57 3.98 -5.15 -0.93
CA PRO A 57 3.69 -4.08 0.01
C PRO A 57 2.59 -3.13 -0.51
N PHE A 58 2.51 -2.98 -1.82
CA PHE A 58 1.48 -2.24 -2.57
C PHE A 58 1.52 -2.65 -4.05
N LYS A 59 0.45 -2.36 -4.77
CA LYS A 59 0.39 -2.64 -6.22
C LYS A 59 1.13 -1.55 -6.99
N LEU A 60 2.14 -1.95 -7.76
CA LEU A 60 2.88 -1.12 -8.70
C LEU A 60 3.10 -1.93 -9.98
N THR A 61 2.20 -1.74 -10.94
CA THR A 61 2.18 -2.55 -12.16
C THR A 61 3.12 -2.03 -13.23
N ASP A 62 3.47 -2.91 -14.19
CA ASP A 62 4.31 -2.53 -15.32
C ASP A 62 3.66 -1.44 -16.17
N GLU A 63 2.33 -1.45 -16.30
CA GLU A 63 1.56 -0.44 -17.04
C GLU A 63 1.70 0.95 -16.39
N VAL A 64 1.62 1.03 -15.06
CA VAL A 64 1.85 2.29 -14.34
C VAL A 64 3.28 2.78 -14.57
N ILE A 65 4.26 1.87 -14.53
CA ILE A 65 5.67 2.20 -14.78
C ILE A 65 5.87 2.68 -16.22
N GLU A 66 5.27 2.01 -17.19
CA GLU A 66 5.34 2.41 -18.61
C GLU A 66 4.72 3.79 -18.83
N VAL A 67 3.51 4.02 -18.31
CA VAL A 67 2.81 5.31 -18.44
C VAL A 67 3.62 6.47 -17.86
N ILE A 68 4.32 6.26 -16.74
CA ILE A 68 5.18 7.30 -16.16
C ILE A 68 6.56 7.40 -16.82
N GLY A 69 6.82 6.61 -17.87
CA GLY A 69 8.03 6.69 -18.71
C GLY A 69 9.18 5.78 -18.26
N GLY A 70 8.89 4.74 -17.48
CA GLY A 70 9.86 3.76 -17.00
C GLY A 70 10.58 4.16 -15.71
N ILE A 71 11.32 3.21 -15.15
CA ILE A 71 12.04 3.35 -13.87
C ILE A 71 13.13 4.44 -13.86
N ASN A 72 13.66 4.80 -15.02
CA ASN A 72 14.67 5.85 -15.19
C ASN A 72 14.06 7.24 -15.45
N SER A 73 12.73 7.34 -15.55
CA SER A 73 12.06 8.58 -15.89
C SER A 73 12.10 9.62 -14.77
N LYS A 74 11.94 10.89 -15.14
CA LYS A 74 11.74 11.99 -14.19
C LYS A 74 10.53 11.74 -13.28
N TYR A 75 9.46 11.17 -13.81
CA TYR A 75 8.24 10.92 -13.06
C TYR A 75 8.40 9.80 -12.04
N PHE A 76 9.18 8.76 -12.37
CA PHE A 76 9.53 7.72 -11.39
C PHE A 76 10.38 8.30 -10.24
N GLN A 77 11.33 9.18 -10.52
CA GLN A 77 12.10 9.86 -9.48
C GLN A 77 11.22 10.76 -8.60
N ILE A 78 10.19 11.39 -9.16
CA ILE A 78 9.20 12.14 -8.37
C ILE A 78 8.37 11.20 -7.50
N PHE A 79 7.91 10.06 -8.03
CA PHE A 79 7.21 9.02 -7.27
C PHE A 79 8.05 8.58 -6.06
N ARG A 80 9.28 8.16 -6.29
CA ARG A 80 10.23 7.72 -5.25
C ARG A 80 10.43 8.79 -4.18
N LYS A 81 10.62 10.05 -4.59
CA LYS A 81 10.75 11.19 -3.65
C LYS A 81 9.49 11.43 -2.83
N LEU A 82 8.30 11.25 -3.40
CA LEU A 82 7.03 11.38 -2.69
C LEU A 82 6.86 10.25 -1.67
N MET A 83 7.21 9.02 -2.03
CA MET A 83 7.23 7.87 -1.12
C MET A 83 8.14 8.14 0.09
N TRP A 84 9.37 8.62 -0.11
CA TRP A 84 10.28 8.98 0.98
C TRP A 84 9.70 10.05 1.92
N LYS A 85 9.22 11.15 1.34
CA LYS A 85 8.64 12.24 2.13
C LYS A 85 7.41 11.80 2.90
N GLY A 86 6.54 11.03 2.27
CA GLY A 86 5.33 10.51 2.90
C GLY A 86 5.66 9.53 4.02
N MET A 87 6.60 8.61 3.80
CA MET A 87 7.07 7.66 4.82
C MET A 87 7.57 8.38 6.08
N ILE A 88 8.45 9.38 5.90
CA ILE A 88 8.99 10.17 7.02
C ILE A 88 7.88 10.96 7.72
N ALA A 89 6.98 11.58 6.96
CA ALA A 89 5.88 12.36 7.53
C ALA A 89 4.92 11.49 8.36
N ILE A 90 4.51 10.34 7.83
CA ILE A 90 3.62 9.40 8.51
C ILE A 90 4.30 8.87 9.79
N SER A 91 5.58 8.47 9.71
CA SER A 91 6.32 7.98 10.86
C SER A 91 6.50 9.01 11.99
N LYS A 92 6.51 10.30 11.67
CA LYS A 92 6.53 11.38 12.68
C LYS A 92 5.19 11.54 13.41
N HIS A 93 4.10 11.15 12.79
CA HIS A 93 2.75 11.32 13.32
C HIS A 93 2.07 9.99 13.67
N TYR A 94 2.84 8.89 13.74
CA TYR A 94 2.31 7.55 13.92
C TYR A 94 1.45 7.40 15.17
N GLU A 95 1.80 8.07 16.27
CA GLU A 95 1.06 7.99 17.54
C GLU A 95 -0.40 8.43 17.38
N LYS A 96 -0.64 9.51 16.62
CA LYS A 96 -2.01 9.99 16.34
C LYS A 96 -2.82 8.96 15.57
N ILE A 97 -2.19 8.30 14.60
CA ILE A 97 -2.84 7.26 13.79
C ILE A 97 -3.10 6.03 14.66
N MET A 98 -2.11 5.62 15.46
CA MET A 98 -2.26 4.48 16.38
C MET A 98 -3.40 4.69 17.36
N ILE A 99 -3.51 5.87 17.99
CA ILE A 99 -4.61 6.18 18.91
C ILE A 99 -5.98 5.96 18.25
N LEU A 100 -6.17 6.44 17.01
CA LEU A 100 -7.44 6.25 16.28
C LEU A 100 -7.73 4.77 16.03
N VAL A 101 -6.72 3.99 15.64
CA VAL A 101 -6.87 2.55 15.39
C VAL A 101 -7.11 1.79 16.70
N GLU A 102 -6.40 2.14 17.77
CA GLU A 102 -6.60 1.56 19.10
C GLU A 102 -8.00 1.87 19.65
N MET A 103 -8.50 3.09 19.48
CA MET A 103 -9.89 3.45 19.86
C MET A 103 -10.90 2.60 19.08
N MET A 104 -10.71 2.41 17.80
CA MET A 104 -11.57 1.56 16.96
C MET A 104 -11.49 0.09 17.44
N TYR A 105 -10.30 -0.41 17.76
CA TYR A 105 -10.09 -1.75 18.29
C TYR A 105 -10.76 -1.95 19.64
N CYS A 106 -10.59 -1.03 20.58
CA CYS A 106 -11.22 -1.10 21.91
C CYS A 106 -12.75 -1.08 21.83
N GLY A 107 -13.31 -0.27 20.93
CA GLY A 107 -14.76 -0.15 20.77
C GLY A 107 -15.40 -1.33 20.04
N TYR A 108 -14.77 -1.80 18.98
CA TYR A 108 -15.39 -2.73 18.03
C TYR A 108 -14.48 -3.89 17.58
N GLY A 109 -13.26 -3.99 18.07
CA GLY A 109 -12.24 -4.89 17.52
C GLY A 109 -12.67 -6.35 17.38
N LYS A 110 -13.38 -6.88 18.37
CA LYS A 110 -13.89 -8.26 18.32
C LYS A 110 -14.96 -8.51 17.26
N LYS A 111 -15.58 -7.44 16.73
CA LYS A 111 -16.66 -7.51 15.72
C LYS A 111 -16.17 -7.18 14.31
N LEU A 112 -14.97 -6.61 14.18
CA LEU A 112 -14.44 -6.16 12.90
C LEU A 112 -13.43 -7.17 12.37
N GLU A 113 -13.67 -7.67 11.16
CA GLU A 113 -12.80 -8.64 10.49
C GLU A 113 -11.36 -8.15 10.34
N CYS A 114 -11.15 -6.83 10.16
CA CYS A 114 -9.83 -6.24 10.06
C CYS A 114 -8.98 -6.38 11.33
N PHE A 115 -9.58 -6.74 12.46
CA PHE A 115 -8.90 -7.03 13.73
C PHE A 115 -8.92 -8.52 14.10
N LYS A 116 -9.17 -9.40 13.17
CA LYS A 116 -9.18 -10.86 13.38
C LYS A 116 -7.89 -11.39 14.03
N GLY A 117 -6.76 -10.73 13.80
CA GLY A 117 -5.48 -11.04 14.43
C GLY A 117 -5.33 -10.54 15.89
N GLY A 118 -6.35 -9.87 16.45
CA GLY A 118 -6.30 -9.35 17.81
C GLY A 118 -5.18 -8.36 18.04
N ASP A 119 -4.56 -8.39 19.23
CA ASP A 119 -3.46 -7.49 19.63
C ASP A 119 -2.24 -7.57 18.69
N LEU A 120 -2.02 -8.72 18.05
CA LEU A 120 -0.96 -8.87 17.06
C LEU A 120 -1.14 -7.93 15.86
N THR A 121 -2.38 -7.60 15.51
CA THR A 121 -2.68 -6.64 14.43
C THR A 121 -2.14 -5.25 14.78
N LEU A 122 -2.36 -4.79 16.01
CA LEU A 122 -1.86 -3.50 16.50
C LEU A 122 -0.33 -3.50 16.58
N THR A 123 0.26 -4.58 17.08
CA THR A 123 1.72 -4.74 17.14
C THR A 123 2.35 -4.64 15.76
N LYS A 124 1.86 -5.42 14.79
CA LYS A 124 2.34 -5.38 13.40
C LYS A 124 2.13 -4.02 12.74
N LEU A 125 1.04 -3.33 13.03
CA LEU A 125 0.80 -1.96 12.53
C LEU A 125 1.84 -1.00 13.08
N LYS A 126 2.09 -1.04 14.39
CA LYS A 126 3.10 -0.20 15.06
C LYS A 126 4.51 -0.43 14.51
N GLU A 127 4.88 -1.67 14.26
CA GLU A 127 6.15 -2.04 13.65
C GLU A 127 6.32 -1.46 12.23
N ARG A 128 5.25 -1.39 11.44
CA ARG A 128 5.30 -0.75 10.12
C ARG A 128 5.52 0.76 10.20
N PHE A 129 4.96 1.43 11.19
CA PHE A 129 5.19 2.87 11.40
C PHE A 129 6.58 3.17 11.94
N ARG A 130 7.12 2.30 12.77
CA ARG A 130 8.44 2.43 13.40
C ARG A 130 9.18 1.10 13.40
N PRO A 131 9.73 0.66 12.26
CA PRO A 131 10.41 -0.63 12.14
C PRO A 131 11.61 -0.77 13.07
N LYS A 132 12.28 0.36 13.38
CA LYS A 132 13.40 0.42 14.32
C LYS A 132 13.29 1.66 15.20
N LYS A 133 13.76 1.55 16.45
CA LYS A 133 13.96 2.70 17.31
C LYS A 133 15.09 3.59 16.71
N ASP A 134 14.89 4.90 16.72
CA ASP A 134 15.90 5.89 16.29
C ASP A 134 16.33 5.78 14.81
N MET A 135 15.39 5.49 13.90
CA MET A 135 15.67 5.52 12.45
C MET A 135 16.15 6.89 11.98
N LYS A 136 17.28 6.89 11.27
CA LYS A 136 17.78 8.08 10.56
C LYS A 136 17.09 8.21 9.19
N ILE A 137 17.17 9.39 8.59
CA ILE A 137 16.61 9.66 7.26
C ILE A 137 17.08 8.61 6.23
N ARG A 138 18.36 8.24 6.24
CA ARG A 138 18.91 7.22 5.33
C ARG A 138 18.24 5.86 5.46
N ASP A 139 17.81 5.50 6.67
CA ASP A 139 17.18 4.19 6.92
C ASP A 139 15.77 4.17 6.33
N TYR A 140 15.04 5.30 6.39
CA TYR A 140 13.75 5.46 5.70
C TYR A 140 13.89 5.44 4.18
N LEU A 141 14.96 6.03 3.64
CA LEU A 141 15.23 5.99 2.21
C LEU A 141 15.47 4.55 1.74
N ALA A 142 16.32 3.81 2.45
CA ALA A 142 16.60 2.41 2.15
C ALA A 142 15.35 1.53 2.28
N LEU A 143 14.51 1.75 3.32
CA LEU A 143 13.25 1.04 3.48
C LEU A 143 12.32 1.25 2.29
N VAL A 144 12.11 2.50 1.87
CA VAL A 144 11.24 2.81 0.74
C VAL A 144 11.77 2.21 -0.56
N ASP A 145 13.08 2.26 -0.79
CA ASP A 145 13.68 1.68 -1.97
C ASP A 145 13.49 0.16 -2.01
N ASN A 146 13.63 -0.52 -0.88
CA ASN A 146 13.34 -1.96 -0.77
C ASN A 146 11.87 -2.26 -1.04
N LEU A 147 10.94 -1.49 -0.47
CA LEU A 147 9.50 -1.66 -0.71
C LEU A 147 9.13 -1.47 -2.18
N ILE A 148 9.72 -0.48 -2.86
CA ILE A 148 9.53 -0.26 -4.29
C ILE A 148 10.06 -1.46 -5.09
N GLN A 149 11.23 -1.99 -4.76
CA GLN A 149 11.79 -3.17 -5.42
C GLN A 149 10.94 -4.42 -5.21
N GLU A 150 10.45 -4.64 -3.99
CA GLU A 150 9.50 -5.73 -3.70
C GLU A 150 8.22 -5.62 -4.51
N ALA A 151 7.66 -4.41 -4.62
CA ALA A 151 6.46 -4.16 -5.42
C ALA A 151 6.69 -4.42 -6.91
N LEU A 152 7.81 -3.97 -7.47
CA LEU A 152 8.19 -4.19 -8.88
C LEU A 152 8.46 -5.67 -9.18
N SER A 153 9.07 -6.41 -8.25
CA SER A 153 9.44 -7.82 -8.42
C SER A 153 8.30 -8.80 -8.16
N SER A 154 7.16 -8.32 -7.67
CA SER A 154 6.05 -9.18 -7.27
C SER A 154 5.32 -9.78 -8.46
N TRP A 155 5.74 -10.99 -8.89
CA TRP A 155 5.03 -11.81 -9.88
C TRP A 155 3.62 -12.24 -9.43
N ARG A 156 3.38 -12.27 -8.12
CA ARG A 156 2.10 -12.68 -7.53
C ARG A 156 0.98 -11.68 -7.84
N THR A 157 1.30 -10.39 -7.94
CA THR A 157 0.34 -9.37 -8.36
C THR A 157 -0.16 -9.64 -9.77
N LYS A 158 0.75 -10.01 -10.71
CA LYS A 158 0.39 -10.38 -12.08
C LYS A 158 -0.44 -11.66 -12.14
N TRP A 159 -0.11 -12.63 -11.29
CA TRP A 159 -0.86 -13.89 -11.20
C TRP A 159 -2.26 -13.69 -10.61
N TYR A 160 -2.37 -12.81 -9.64
CA TYR A 160 -3.65 -12.46 -9.02
C TYR A 160 -4.57 -11.73 -10.00
N ASP A 161 -4.08 -10.76 -10.78
CA ASP A 161 -4.84 -10.11 -11.84
C ASP A 161 -5.31 -11.11 -12.89
N LYS A 162 -4.46 -12.08 -13.28
CA LYS A 162 -4.82 -13.14 -14.22
C LYS A 162 -5.88 -14.09 -13.64
N TYR A 163 -5.80 -14.42 -12.36
CA TYR A 163 -6.83 -15.20 -11.66
C TYR A 163 -8.17 -14.46 -11.67
N GLN A 164 -8.19 -13.18 -11.29
CA GLN A 164 -9.38 -12.34 -11.28
C GLN A 164 -10.00 -12.23 -12.69
N TYR A 165 -9.17 -12.12 -13.73
CA TYR A 165 -9.65 -12.14 -15.10
C TYR A 165 -10.33 -13.47 -15.48
N LEU A 166 -9.71 -14.60 -15.16
CA LEU A 166 -10.19 -15.93 -15.57
C LEU A 166 -11.42 -16.39 -14.79
N PHE A 167 -11.52 -16.05 -13.50
CA PHE A 167 -12.55 -16.58 -12.61
C PHE A 167 -13.64 -15.56 -12.26
N GLU A 168 -13.31 -14.28 -12.20
CA GLU A 168 -14.25 -13.21 -11.82
C GLU A 168 -14.63 -12.32 -13.01
N GLY A 169 -14.02 -12.52 -14.19
CA GLY A 169 -14.28 -11.72 -15.38
C GLY A 169 -13.78 -10.28 -15.29
N ILE A 170 -12.86 -10.00 -14.39
CA ILE A 170 -12.29 -8.65 -14.20
C ILE A 170 -11.12 -8.46 -15.16
N PHE A 171 -11.24 -7.53 -16.11
CA PHE A 171 -10.18 -7.21 -17.08
C PHE A 171 -8.93 -6.62 -16.42
N TYR A 172 -7.75 -6.97 -16.94
CA TYR A 172 -6.47 -6.42 -16.54
C TYR A 172 -5.77 -5.70 -17.70
#